data_797e78932e05c50084e9f661f63b67fb
#
_entry.id   797e78932e05c50084e9f661f63b67fb
#
_cell.length_a   1.000
_cell.length_b   1.000
_cell.length_c   1.000
_cell.angle_alpha   90.00
_cell.angle_beta   90.00
_cell.angle_gamma   90.00
#
_symmetry.space_group_name_H-M   'P 1'
#
loop_
_entity.id
_entity.type
_entity.pdbx_description
1 polymer ?
#
loop_
_entity_poly.entity_id
_entity_poly.type
_entity_poly.pdbx_seq_one_letter_code
_entity_poly.pdbx_strand_id
1 'polypeptide(L)'
;MKAIQLKMPALSPTMEEGTLAKWFVKEGDEVSSGDILAEIETDKATMEFEAIDEGVITKILIAAGTDEVPVGTVIAEMAGEDEATDDQPDSGEDEQASKPQQSAESEPESEPKEDTKPEIMEAAPPAPISRADDPSVPEGTKLVSLSVREALRDAMAEEMRKDDTVFVIGEEVAEYQGAYKVTQGLLEEFGPKRVIDTPITEHGFAGIGAGAAMGGLKPIVEFMTFNFAMQAIDQIINSAAKTNYMSGGQMRCPIVFRGPNGAASRVGAQHSQNYGPWYASVPGLIVIAPYDAADAKGLLKAAIQTIDPVVFLENELLYGRSFDVPELDDYTLPIGKARIMREGSDVTIVSYSIGVGLALEAADSLAGEGIEAEVIDLRTLRPLDTETVLKSLAKTNRMVVAEEGWPTCSISSEITAVCMEQGFDDLDAPVTRVTNEDVPLPYAANLEKAALIDSARIIEAVKKVCYR
;
A
#
# COMPACT_ATOMS: atom_id res chain seq x y z
N MET A 1 -5.93 20.80 -38.48
CA MET A 1 -5.06 20.83 -37.28
C MET A 1 -5.94 20.77 -36.05
N LYS A 2 -5.75 19.80 -35.22
CA LYS A 2 -6.50 19.68 -33.94
C LYS A 2 -5.79 20.54 -32.92
N ALA A 3 -6.44 21.55 -32.37
CA ALA A 3 -5.84 22.37 -31.31
C ALA A 3 -5.69 21.51 -30.04
N ILE A 4 -4.47 21.41 -29.54
CA ILE A 4 -4.15 20.79 -28.26
C ILE A 4 -4.34 21.85 -27.18
N GLN A 5 -5.14 21.56 -26.17
CA GLN A 5 -5.40 22.47 -25.06
C GLN A 5 -4.43 22.18 -23.91
N LEU A 6 -3.55 23.14 -23.64
CA LEU A 6 -2.70 23.11 -22.45
C LEU A 6 -3.52 23.59 -21.25
N LYS A 7 -3.63 22.72 -20.23
CA LYS A 7 -4.45 22.99 -19.06
C LYS A 7 -3.58 23.17 -17.83
N MET A 8 -4.06 23.99 -16.89
CA MET A 8 -3.46 24.15 -15.57
C MET A 8 -3.27 22.77 -14.92
N PRO A 9 -2.02 22.31 -14.70
CA PRO A 9 -1.77 20.98 -14.17
C PRO A 9 -2.06 20.90 -12.67
N ALA A 10 -2.39 19.72 -12.18
CA ALA A 10 -2.35 19.42 -10.77
C ALA A 10 -0.92 19.01 -10.41
N LEU A 11 -0.11 19.92 -9.90
CA LEU A 11 1.29 19.69 -9.54
C LEU A 11 1.45 19.10 -8.13
N SER A 12 0.35 19.00 -7.38
CA SER A 12 0.28 18.23 -6.12
C SER A 12 -1.09 17.56 -5.98
N PRO A 13 -1.20 16.46 -5.21
CA PRO A 13 -2.46 15.73 -5.04
C PRO A 13 -3.59 16.54 -4.40
N THR A 14 -3.26 17.65 -3.74
CA THR A 14 -4.21 18.52 -3.04
C THR A 14 -4.39 19.89 -3.70
N MET A 15 -3.78 20.11 -4.88
CA MET A 15 -3.83 21.37 -5.59
C MET A 15 -5.20 21.53 -6.26
N GLU A 16 -5.99 22.49 -5.85
CA GLU A 16 -7.25 22.88 -6.46
C GLU A 16 -7.07 24.06 -7.44
N GLU A 17 -6.10 24.95 -7.14
CA GLU A 17 -5.75 26.13 -7.91
C GLU A 17 -4.26 26.46 -7.75
N GLY A 18 -3.71 27.30 -8.62
CA GLY A 18 -2.33 27.77 -8.56
C GLY A 18 -2.14 29.10 -9.25
N THR A 19 -1.01 29.76 -8.96
CA THR A 19 -0.60 31.00 -9.61
C THR A 19 0.29 30.72 -10.81
N LEU A 20 -0.05 31.23 -11.98
CA LEU A 20 0.80 31.12 -13.16
C LEU A 20 1.87 32.22 -13.10
N ALA A 21 3.00 31.93 -12.45
CA ALA A 21 4.01 32.92 -12.10
C ALA A 21 4.71 33.49 -13.34
N LYS A 22 5.06 32.65 -14.32
CA LYS A 22 5.83 33.06 -15.49
C LYS A 22 5.62 32.11 -16.67
N TRP A 23 5.58 32.66 -17.91
CA TRP A 23 5.72 31.91 -19.15
C TRP A 23 7.18 31.94 -19.63
N PHE A 24 7.70 30.81 -20.11
CA PHE A 24 8.99 30.69 -20.77
C PHE A 24 8.85 30.66 -22.30
N VAL A 25 7.63 30.47 -22.80
CA VAL A 25 7.28 30.45 -24.23
C VAL A 25 6.35 31.59 -24.60
N LYS A 26 6.25 31.88 -25.89
CA LYS A 26 5.38 32.91 -26.47
C LYS A 26 4.51 32.30 -27.59
N GLU A 27 3.48 33.02 -27.99
CA GLU A 27 2.70 32.68 -29.18
C GLU A 27 3.61 32.66 -30.43
N GLY A 28 3.62 31.54 -31.13
CA GLY A 28 4.46 31.28 -32.29
C GLY A 28 5.74 30.48 -32.01
N ASP A 29 6.06 30.20 -30.74
CA ASP A 29 7.21 29.38 -30.40
C ASP A 29 6.90 27.90 -30.67
N GLU A 30 7.89 27.19 -31.22
CA GLU A 30 7.88 25.73 -31.40
C GLU A 30 8.36 25.08 -30.11
N VAL A 31 7.65 24.05 -29.66
CA VAL A 31 7.90 23.35 -28.38
C VAL A 31 8.03 21.86 -28.65
N SER A 32 9.02 21.25 -28.02
CA SER A 32 9.24 19.81 -28.01
C SER A 32 8.82 19.21 -26.67
N SER A 33 8.52 17.93 -26.65
CA SER A 33 8.20 17.23 -25.41
C SER A 33 9.37 17.33 -24.41
N GLY A 34 9.06 17.81 -23.18
CA GLY A 34 10.04 18.09 -22.11
C GLY A 34 10.52 19.56 -22.03
N ASP A 35 10.12 20.43 -22.98
CA ASP A 35 10.44 21.85 -22.88
C ASP A 35 9.63 22.53 -21.77
N ILE A 36 10.26 23.42 -21.02
CA ILE A 36 9.62 24.15 -19.93
C ILE A 36 8.72 25.24 -20.53
N LEU A 37 7.42 25.14 -20.29
CA LEU A 37 6.42 26.07 -20.78
C LEU A 37 6.17 27.25 -19.84
N ALA A 38 6.02 26.94 -18.56
CA ALA A 38 5.65 27.91 -17.54
C ALA A 38 6.19 27.56 -16.16
N GLU A 39 6.21 28.53 -15.28
CA GLU A 39 6.45 28.39 -13.85
C GLU A 39 5.13 28.62 -13.12
N ILE A 40 4.73 27.65 -12.30
CA ILE A 40 3.48 27.64 -11.55
C ILE A 40 3.81 27.64 -10.06
N GLU A 41 3.31 28.62 -9.35
CA GLU A 41 3.44 28.71 -7.89
C GLU A 41 2.21 28.05 -7.25
N THR A 42 2.48 27.13 -6.33
CA THR A 42 1.48 26.42 -5.53
C THR A 42 1.60 26.87 -4.07
N ASP A 43 0.73 26.42 -3.21
CA ASP A 43 0.79 26.62 -1.76
C ASP A 43 2.06 26.09 -1.08
N LYS A 44 2.86 25.29 -1.80
CA LYS A 44 4.03 24.57 -1.27
C LYS A 44 5.35 24.94 -1.94
N ALA A 45 5.34 25.20 -3.24
CA ALA A 45 6.54 25.47 -4.02
C ALA A 45 6.20 26.06 -5.38
N THR A 46 7.20 26.71 -5.99
CA THR A 46 7.18 27.05 -7.41
C THR A 46 7.69 25.86 -8.20
N MET A 47 6.94 25.41 -9.20
CA MET A 47 7.23 24.23 -10.00
C MET A 47 7.20 24.56 -11.49
N GLU A 48 8.06 23.89 -12.25
CA GLU A 48 8.12 24.00 -13.70
C GLU A 48 7.02 23.13 -14.35
N PHE A 49 6.34 23.69 -15.34
CA PHE A 49 5.36 23.00 -16.17
C PHE A 49 5.96 22.73 -17.54
N GLU A 50 6.16 21.47 -17.87
CA GLU A 50 6.80 20.99 -19.09
C GLU A 50 5.77 20.59 -20.15
N ALA A 51 6.14 20.72 -21.43
CA ALA A 51 5.36 20.25 -22.57
C ALA A 51 5.30 18.71 -22.59
N ILE A 52 4.11 18.15 -22.73
CA ILE A 52 3.90 16.71 -22.93
C ILE A 52 3.88 16.37 -24.42
N ASP A 53 3.34 17.26 -25.23
CA ASP A 53 3.17 17.13 -26.67
C ASP A 53 4.09 18.10 -27.42
N GLU A 54 4.38 17.80 -28.70
CA GLU A 54 5.15 18.65 -29.60
C GLU A 54 4.23 19.53 -30.45
N GLY A 55 4.64 20.76 -30.74
CA GLY A 55 3.85 21.63 -31.59
C GLY A 55 4.19 23.12 -31.45
N VAL A 56 3.36 23.98 -32.00
CA VAL A 56 3.55 25.43 -31.95
C VAL A 56 2.51 26.06 -31.04
N ILE A 57 2.93 26.89 -30.08
CA ILE A 57 2.02 27.65 -29.22
C ILE A 57 1.22 28.65 -30.07
N THR A 58 -0.07 28.42 -30.20
CA THR A 58 -0.94 29.26 -31.02
C THR A 58 -1.54 30.43 -30.27
N LYS A 59 -1.81 30.23 -28.97
CA LYS A 59 -2.41 31.27 -28.14
C LYS A 59 -2.16 31.04 -26.67
N ILE A 60 -1.82 32.09 -25.92
CA ILE A 60 -1.77 32.14 -24.48
C ILE A 60 -3.07 32.76 -23.98
N LEU A 61 -3.84 32.00 -23.17
CA LEU A 61 -5.17 32.42 -22.70
C LEU A 61 -5.12 33.04 -21.28
N ILE A 62 -4.17 32.61 -20.47
CA ILE A 62 -3.94 33.12 -19.09
C ILE A 62 -2.58 33.82 -19.05
N ALA A 63 -2.57 35.07 -18.63
CA ALA A 63 -1.34 35.85 -18.53
C ALA A 63 -0.47 35.43 -17.34
N ALA A 64 0.85 35.66 -17.46
CA ALA A 64 1.75 35.53 -16.31
C ALA A 64 1.36 36.48 -15.17
N GLY A 65 1.48 36.04 -13.92
CA GLY A 65 1.07 36.76 -12.72
C GLY A 65 -0.42 36.65 -12.40
N THR A 66 -1.15 35.69 -13.00
CA THR A 66 -2.56 35.42 -12.67
C THR A 66 -2.63 34.45 -11.50
N ASP A 67 -3.23 34.89 -10.39
CA ASP A 67 -3.45 34.12 -9.17
C ASP A 67 -4.74 33.28 -9.26
N GLU A 68 -4.83 32.25 -8.41
CA GLU A 68 -6.03 31.43 -8.20
C GLU A 68 -6.63 30.83 -9.47
N VAL A 69 -5.76 30.31 -10.38
CA VAL A 69 -6.19 29.63 -11.60
C VAL A 69 -6.56 28.18 -11.25
N PRO A 70 -7.85 27.77 -11.39
CA PRO A 70 -8.28 26.41 -11.05
C PRO A 70 -7.59 25.34 -11.92
N VAL A 71 -7.25 24.21 -11.30
CA VAL A 71 -6.71 23.04 -12.02
C VAL A 71 -7.67 22.59 -13.12
N GLY A 72 -7.12 22.27 -14.31
CA GLY A 72 -7.90 21.90 -15.48
C GLY A 72 -8.37 23.07 -16.36
N THR A 73 -8.19 24.32 -15.92
CA THR A 73 -8.46 25.52 -16.76
C THR A 73 -7.52 25.53 -17.95
N VAL A 74 -8.04 25.80 -19.15
CA VAL A 74 -7.21 25.94 -20.36
C VAL A 74 -6.39 27.22 -20.27
N ILE A 75 -5.06 27.09 -20.21
CA ILE A 75 -4.13 28.21 -20.04
C ILE A 75 -3.46 28.65 -21.35
N ALA A 76 -3.31 27.70 -22.29
CA ALA A 76 -2.83 28.01 -23.65
C ALA A 76 -3.35 26.99 -24.67
N GLU A 77 -3.21 27.30 -25.96
CA GLU A 77 -3.53 26.43 -27.09
C GLU A 77 -2.26 26.19 -27.93
N MET A 78 -2.09 24.96 -28.43
CA MET A 78 -0.97 24.53 -29.25
C MET A 78 -1.48 23.80 -30.51
N ALA A 79 -0.82 23.97 -31.64
CA ALA A 79 -1.08 23.18 -32.85
C ALA A 79 -0.05 22.05 -32.93
N GLY A 80 -0.50 20.79 -32.96
CA GLY A 80 0.36 19.62 -33.13
C GLY A 80 0.74 19.38 -34.59
N GLU A 81 1.92 18.79 -34.84
CA GLU A 81 2.31 18.32 -36.16
C GLU A 81 1.61 16.99 -36.49
N ASP A 82 1.18 16.83 -37.77
CA ASP A 82 0.63 15.58 -38.29
C ASP A 82 1.79 14.56 -38.55
N GLU A 83 1.57 13.30 -38.19
CA GLU A 83 2.47 12.17 -38.42
C GLU A 83 2.94 12.07 -39.89
N ALA A 84 4.26 11.95 -40.05
CA ALA A 84 4.85 11.40 -41.27
C ALA A 84 5.93 10.36 -40.90
N THR A 85 5.54 9.15 -41.09
CA THR A 85 6.25 7.87 -41.37
C THR A 85 7.78 7.85 -41.43
N ASP A 86 8.29 6.87 -40.65
CA ASP A 86 9.24 5.80 -41.04
C ASP A 86 10.68 6.18 -41.47
N ASP A 87 11.66 5.77 -40.77
CA ASP A 87 12.72 4.83 -41.19
C ASP A 87 13.87 4.74 -40.15
N GLN A 88 14.20 3.52 -39.80
CA GLN A 88 15.50 3.10 -39.19
C GLN A 88 16.59 3.14 -40.30
N PRO A 89 17.93 3.06 -40.06
CA PRO A 89 18.56 2.07 -39.20
C PRO A 89 19.92 2.42 -38.52
N ASP A 90 20.22 1.68 -37.49
CA ASP A 90 21.38 0.76 -37.29
C ASP A 90 22.81 1.29 -37.08
N SER A 91 23.49 0.53 -36.22
CA SER A 91 24.94 0.32 -35.99
C SER A 91 25.62 1.23 -34.95
N GLY A 92 26.37 0.77 -34.01
CA GLY A 92 27.04 -0.50 -33.72
C GLY A 92 28.10 -0.30 -32.65
N GLU A 93 28.30 -1.33 -31.86
CA GLU A 93 29.55 -1.80 -31.24
C GLU A 93 30.54 -0.81 -30.57
N ASP A 94 30.98 -1.03 -29.34
CA ASP A 94 32.00 -2.00 -28.95
C ASP A 94 32.25 -2.10 -27.44
N GLU A 95 32.54 -3.31 -27.06
CA GLU A 95 33.07 -3.94 -25.86
C GLU A 95 34.10 -3.17 -25.01
N GLN A 96 34.05 -3.41 -23.68
CA GLN A 96 35.19 -4.08 -23.04
C GLN A 96 34.90 -4.51 -21.59
N ALA A 97 35.01 -5.83 -21.41
CA ALA A 97 34.97 -6.51 -20.12
C ALA A 97 36.32 -6.45 -19.42
N SER A 98 36.34 -6.40 -18.09
CA SER A 98 37.47 -6.84 -17.28
C SER A 98 37.02 -7.66 -16.08
N LYS A 99 37.51 -8.90 -16.00
CA LYS A 99 37.33 -9.88 -14.91
C LYS A 99 38.23 -9.55 -13.72
N PRO A 100 37.86 -9.98 -12.51
CA PRO A 100 38.74 -9.94 -11.33
C PRO A 100 39.52 -11.25 -11.17
N GLN A 101 40.76 -11.10 -10.68
CA GLN A 101 41.62 -12.18 -10.26
C GLN A 101 41.34 -12.63 -8.83
N GLN A 102 41.32 -13.95 -8.68
CA GLN A 102 41.41 -14.66 -7.40
C GLN A 102 42.84 -14.66 -6.88
N SER A 103 43.00 -14.62 -5.56
CA SER A 103 44.15 -15.23 -4.90
C SER A 103 43.70 -15.94 -3.63
N ALA A 104 44.04 -17.21 -3.59
CA ALA A 104 43.90 -18.14 -2.47
C ALA A 104 45.20 -18.16 -1.65
N GLU A 105 45.07 -18.50 -0.35
CA GLU A 105 46.02 -19.23 0.50
C GLU A 105 45.60 -19.01 1.95
N SER A 106 45.57 -19.88 2.83
CA SER A 106 45.78 -21.30 3.12
C SER A 106 45.57 -21.45 4.64
N GLU A 107 44.97 -22.56 5.03
CA GLU A 107 44.73 -23.01 6.41
C GLU A 107 46.04 -23.22 7.22
N PRO A 108 45.89 -23.37 8.58
CA PRO A 108 46.13 -24.72 9.08
C PRO A 108 45.10 -25.25 10.08
N GLU A 109 44.93 -26.58 9.96
CA GLU A 109 44.19 -27.48 10.83
C GLU A 109 44.49 -27.37 12.30
N SER A 110 43.45 -27.54 13.15
CA SER A 110 43.57 -28.04 14.53
C SER A 110 42.42 -28.99 14.83
N GLU A 111 42.81 -30.13 15.42
CA GLU A 111 42.05 -31.34 15.73
C GLU A 111 40.81 -31.16 16.56
N PRO A 112 39.81 -32.10 16.49
CA PRO A 112 38.51 -31.96 17.12
C PRO A 112 38.52 -32.34 18.59
N LYS A 113 37.97 -31.48 19.45
CA LYS A 113 37.53 -31.82 20.79
C LYS A 113 36.12 -32.36 20.71
N GLU A 114 35.90 -33.50 21.40
CA GLU A 114 34.60 -34.14 21.60
C GLU A 114 33.56 -33.14 22.12
N ASP A 115 32.56 -32.87 21.29
CA ASP A 115 31.38 -32.12 21.69
C ASP A 115 30.35 -33.02 22.35
N THR A 116 30.12 -32.79 23.61
CA THR A 116 28.90 -33.23 24.29
C THR A 116 27.73 -32.51 23.65
N LYS A 117 26.87 -33.23 22.92
CA LYS A 117 25.62 -32.74 22.39
C LYS A 117 24.78 -32.11 23.49
N PRO A 118 24.38 -30.83 23.40
CA PRO A 118 23.33 -30.31 24.25
C PRO A 118 22.04 -31.06 23.96
N GLU A 119 21.36 -31.56 25.00
CA GLU A 119 19.99 -32.01 24.88
C GLU A 119 19.13 -30.88 24.37
N ILE A 120 18.69 -31.01 23.12
CA ILE A 120 17.71 -30.10 22.54
C ILE A 120 16.41 -30.43 23.27
N MET A 121 16.03 -29.61 24.27
CA MET A 121 14.66 -29.59 24.76
C MET A 121 13.77 -29.27 23.55
N GLU A 122 13.03 -30.26 23.11
CA GLU A 122 11.97 -30.08 22.10
C GLU A 122 10.99 -29.03 22.65
N ALA A 123 11.09 -27.82 22.14
CA ALA A 123 10.15 -26.78 22.48
C ALA A 123 8.77 -27.28 22.06
N ALA A 124 7.84 -27.32 22.98
CA ALA A 124 6.45 -27.63 22.66
C ALA A 124 6.00 -26.73 21.50
N PRO A 125 5.30 -27.29 20.51
CA PRO A 125 4.78 -26.49 19.41
C PRO A 125 3.99 -25.31 20.00
N PRO A 126 4.13 -24.09 19.44
CA PRO A 126 3.36 -22.95 19.92
C PRO A 126 1.89 -23.34 19.91
N ALA A 127 1.21 -23.09 21.03
CA ALA A 127 -0.23 -23.32 21.13
C ALA A 127 -0.91 -22.61 19.94
N PRO A 128 -1.85 -23.26 19.25
CA PRO A 128 -2.58 -22.62 18.16
C PRO A 128 -3.16 -21.33 18.70
N ILE A 129 -2.87 -20.22 18.00
CA ILE A 129 -3.44 -18.90 18.33
C ILE A 129 -4.96 -19.09 18.21
N SER A 130 -5.66 -19.07 19.35
CA SER A 130 -7.11 -19.09 19.37
C SER A 130 -7.57 -17.77 18.75
N ARG A 131 -8.00 -17.81 17.49
CA ARG A 131 -8.52 -16.66 16.78
C ARG A 131 -9.93 -16.41 17.29
N ALA A 132 -10.10 -15.34 18.05
CA ALA A 132 -11.43 -14.87 18.45
C ALA A 132 -12.22 -14.49 17.19
N ASP A 133 -13.53 -14.65 17.22
CA ASP A 133 -14.42 -14.09 16.19
C ASP A 133 -14.51 -12.57 16.36
N ASP A 134 -14.95 -11.87 15.30
CA ASP A 134 -15.22 -10.45 15.37
C ASP A 134 -16.20 -10.16 16.52
N PRO A 135 -16.04 -9.03 17.24
CA PRO A 135 -16.97 -8.68 18.29
C PRO A 135 -18.37 -8.50 17.72
N SER A 136 -19.37 -9.06 18.39
CA SER A 136 -20.75 -8.83 18.00
C SER A 136 -21.08 -7.34 18.17
N VAL A 137 -21.56 -6.71 17.11
CA VAL A 137 -22.12 -5.36 17.18
C VAL A 137 -23.53 -5.48 17.76
N PRO A 138 -23.82 -4.95 18.96
CA PRO A 138 -25.14 -5.05 19.57
C PRO A 138 -26.24 -4.48 18.66
N GLU A 139 -27.41 -5.11 18.64
CA GLU A 139 -28.54 -4.60 17.88
C GLU A 139 -28.92 -3.19 18.35
N GLY A 140 -29.06 -2.26 17.39
CA GLY A 140 -29.32 -0.84 17.69
C GLY A 140 -28.08 0.02 17.95
N THR A 141 -26.87 -0.54 17.81
CA THR A 141 -25.64 0.26 17.82
C THR A 141 -25.70 1.33 16.74
N LYS A 142 -25.40 2.57 17.10
CA LYS A 142 -25.33 3.68 16.15
C LYS A 142 -24.15 3.46 15.21
N LEU A 143 -24.40 3.59 13.91
CA LEU A 143 -23.38 3.64 12.89
C LEU A 143 -23.07 5.09 12.52
N VAL A 144 -21.79 5.42 12.40
CA VAL A 144 -21.32 6.74 11.98
C VAL A 144 -20.56 6.56 10.67
N SER A 145 -20.90 7.36 9.67
CA SER A 145 -20.16 7.34 8.41
C SER A 145 -18.84 8.11 8.60
N LEU A 146 -17.71 7.39 8.48
CA LEU A 146 -16.37 7.94 8.58
C LEU A 146 -15.58 7.59 7.31
N SER A 147 -14.74 8.53 6.87
CA SER A 147 -13.71 8.20 5.90
C SER A 147 -12.63 7.30 6.54
N VAL A 148 -11.91 6.52 5.72
CA VAL A 148 -10.82 5.67 6.22
C VAL A 148 -9.78 6.50 6.98
N ARG A 149 -9.41 7.70 6.49
CA ARG A 149 -8.45 8.56 7.20
C ARG A 149 -8.96 9.03 8.56
N GLU A 150 -10.26 9.39 8.67
CA GLU A 150 -10.86 9.77 9.96
C GLU A 150 -10.90 8.58 10.93
N ALA A 151 -11.22 7.40 10.44
CA ALA A 151 -11.23 6.16 11.22
C ALA A 151 -9.84 5.82 11.78
N LEU A 152 -8.79 5.97 10.98
CA LEU A 152 -7.39 5.79 11.40
C LEU A 152 -6.97 6.84 12.44
N ARG A 153 -7.29 8.13 12.19
CA ARG A 153 -7.04 9.21 13.15
C ARG A 153 -7.72 8.93 14.48
N ASP A 154 -8.98 8.58 14.46
CA ASP A 154 -9.77 8.31 15.65
C ASP A 154 -9.23 7.10 16.43
N ALA A 155 -8.79 6.04 15.72
CA ALA A 155 -8.13 4.89 16.34
C ALA A 155 -6.88 5.30 17.12
N MET A 156 -6.01 6.11 16.52
CA MET A 156 -4.80 6.62 17.17
C MET A 156 -5.15 7.50 18.36
N ALA A 157 -6.07 8.46 18.20
CA ALA A 157 -6.48 9.37 19.26
C ALA A 157 -7.09 8.61 20.45
N GLU A 158 -7.96 7.63 20.21
CA GLU A 158 -8.57 6.82 21.26
C GLU A 158 -7.53 6.02 22.07
N GLU A 159 -6.57 5.42 21.42
CA GLU A 159 -5.50 4.68 22.11
C GLU A 159 -4.49 5.62 22.81
N MET A 160 -4.20 6.77 22.23
CA MET A 160 -3.36 7.79 22.87
C MET A 160 -4.04 8.40 24.14
N ARG A 161 -5.37 8.49 24.19
CA ARG A 161 -6.10 8.91 25.41
C ARG A 161 -6.05 7.86 26.52
N LYS A 162 -5.99 6.57 26.17
CA LYS A 162 -5.98 5.45 27.11
C LYS A 162 -4.59 5.14 27.66
N ASP A 163 -3.53 5.38 26.89
CA ASP A 163 -2.17 4.97 27.20
C ASP A 163 -1.17 6.08 26.86
N ASP A 164 -0.58 6.66 27.91
CA ASP A 164 0.39 7.75 27.80
C ASP A 164 1.73 7.33 27.14
N THR A 165 1.96 6.04 26.98
CA THR A 165 3.15 5.51 26.28
C THR A 165 3.01 5.49 24.76
N VAL A 166 1.79 5.64 24.23
CA VAL A 166 1.51 5.73 22.80
C VAL A 166 1.86 7.11 22.27
N PHE A 167 2.63 7.19 21.20
CA PHE A 167 2.98 8.44 20.53
C PHE A 167 3.15 8.24 19.02
N VAL A 168 2.97 9.31 18.25
CA VAL A 168 3.13 9.33 16.79
C VAL A 168 4.44 10.02 16.42
N ILE A 169 5.19 9.43 15.51
CA ILE A 169 6.46 9.98 15.01
C ILE A 169 6.57 9.73 13.50
N GLY A 170 7.02 10.72 12.76
CA GLY A 170 7.21 10.63 11.31
C GLY A 170 7.43 11.99 10.67
N GLU A 171 7.45 12.01 9.36
CA GLU A 171 7.59 13.23 8.57
C GLU A 171 6.26 13.97 8.48
N GLU A 172 6.25 15.27 8.78
CA GLU A 172 5.08 16.15 8.65
C GLU A 172 3.82 15.70 9.42
N VAL A 173 3.99 14.82 10.43
CA VAL A 173 2.85 14.24 11.19
C VAL A 173 2.27 15.22 12.22
N ALA A 174 3.04 16.24 12.67
CA ALA A 174 2.66 17.19 13.69
C ALA A 174 2.10 18.50 13.11
N GLU A 175 2.98 19.44 12.72
CA GLU A 175 2.58 20.79 12.30
C GLU A 175 1.76 20.75 11.00
N TYR A 176 2.16 19.95 10.04
CA TYR A 176 1.44 19.76 8.78
C TYR A 176 0.24 18.83 8.89
N GLN A 177 0.11 18.08 9.99
CA GLN A 177 -1.01 17.15 10.27
C GLN A 177 -1.07 15.96 9.29
N GLY A 178 0.08 15.52 8.82
CA GLY A 178 0.24 14.42 7.85
C GLY A 178 -0.02 14.85 6.40
N ALA A 179 0.73 14.24 5.46
CA ALA A 179 0.56 14.50 4.02
C ALA A 179 -0.88 14.22 3.55
N TYR A 180 -1.52 13.21 4.13
CA TYR A 180 -2.89 12.79 3.82
C TYR A 180 -3.91 13.16 4.90
N LYS A 181 -3.52 14.01 5.87
CA LYS A 181 -4.35 14.46 6.99
C LYS A 181 -4.86 13.33 7.90
N VAL A 182 -4.13 12.22 7.99
CA VAL A 182 -4.45 11.12 8.89
C VAL A 182 -4.16 11.46 10.35
N THR A 183 -3.23 12.40 10.61
CA THR A 183 -2.87 12.85 11.96
C THR A 183 -3.49 14.20 12.34
N GLN A 184 -4.50 14.65 11.59
CA GLN A 184 -5.15 15.94 11.80
C GLN A 184 -5.70 16.10 13.22
N GLY A 185 -5.30 17.21 13.90
CA GLY A 185 -5.74 17.54 15.25
C GLY A 185 -4.96 16.81 16.37
N LEU A 186 -4.15 15.81 16.08
CA LEU A 186 -3.43 15.06 17.12
C LEU A 186 -2.40 15.92 17.86
N LEU A 187 -1.68 16.81 17.16
CA LEU A 187 -0.73 17.72 17.81
C LEU A 187 -1.44 18.68 18.77
N GLU A 188 -2.61 19.20 18.39
CA GLU A 188 -3.39 20.10 19.22
C GLU A 188 -3.86 19.42 20.51
N GLU A 189 -4.29 18.15 20.42
CA GLU A 189 -4.82 17.40 21.57
C GLU A 189 -3.70 16.84 22.48
N PHE A 190 -2.62 16.27 21.92
CA PHE A 190 -1.63 15.53 22.69
C PHE A 190 -0.30 16.25 22.88
N GLY A 191 -0.07 17.32 22.14
CA GLY A 191 1.14 18.17 22.25
C GLY A 191 2.40 17.57 21.59
N PRO A 192 3.47 18.38 21.51
CA PRO A 192 4.67 18.06 20.72
C PRO A 192 5.56 16.96 21.32
N LYS A 193 5.26 16.47 22.50
CA LYS A 193 5.98 15.33 23.09
C LYS A 193 5.41 13.99 22.64
N ARG A 194 4.20 13.99 22.11
CA ARG A 194 3.48 12.78 21.71
C ARG A 194 3.12 12.75 20.23
N VAL A 195 3.25 13.87 19.52
CA VAL A 195 3.15 13.96 18.06
C VAL A 195 4.40 14.69 17.57
N ILE A 196 5.30 13.97 16.91
CA ILE A 196 6.69 14.40 16.73
C ILE A 196 7.05 14.41 15.24
N ASP A 197 7.32 15.59 14.70
CA ASP A 197 7.90 15.73 13.37
C ASP A 197 9.38 15.33 13.37
N THR A 198 9.80 14.68 12.31
CA THR A 198 11.19 14.29 12.09
C THR A 198 11.72 14.89 10.78
N PRO A 199 13.05 15.08 10.67
CA PRO A 199 13.66 15.25 9.35
C PRO A 199 13.39 14.03 8.46
N ILE A 200 13.50 14.20 7.14
CA ILE A 200 13.43 13.09 6.16
C ILE A 200 14.61 12.14 6.40
N THR A 201 14.35 11.09 7.17
CA THR A 201 15.36 10.10 7.60
C THR A 201 14.67 8.80 8.02
N GLU A 202 14.02 8.09 7.12
CA GLU A 202 13.18 6.92 7.45
C GLU A 202 13.94 5.86 8.25
N HIS A 203 15.19 5.59 7.90
CA HIS A 203 16.05 4.71 8.69
C HIS A 203 16.25 5.22 10.12
N GLY A 204 16.45 6.53 10.27
CA GLY A 204 16.70 7.18 11.56
C GLY A 204 15.48 7.15 12.48
N PHE A 205 14.34 7.67 12.01
CA PHE A 205 13.16 7.74 12.88
C PHE A 205 12.50 6.38 13.12
N ALA A 206 12.57 5.45 12.16
CA ALA A 206 12.14 4.07 12.41
C ALA A 206 13.03 3.38 13.45
N GLY A 207 14.35 3.63 13.43
CA GLY A 207 15.28 3.15 14.44
C GLY A 207 15.03 3.75 15.82
N ILE A 208 14.71 5.06 15.89
CA ILE A 208 14.30 5.73 17.14
C ILE A 208 13.00 5.08 17.67
N GLY A 209 12.02 4.88 16.79
CA GLY A 209 10.77 4.19 17.15
C GLY A 209 11.03 2.79 17.70
N ALA A 210 11.82 1.96 17.00
CA ALA A 210 12.17 0.62 17.44
C ALA A 210 12.87 0.63 18.82
N GLY A 211 13.85 1.53 19.01
CA GLY A 211 14.52 1.71 20.31
C GLY A 211 13.57 2.17 21.41
N ALA A 212 12.66 3.09 21.14
CA ALA A 212 11.64 3.55 22.08
C ALA A 212 10.69 2.42 22.49
N ALA A 213 10.26 1.60 21.52
CA ALA A 213 9.44 0.42 21.78
C ALA A 213 10.14 -0.60 22.66
N MET A 214 11.42 -0.89 22.41
CA MET A 214 12.27 -1.73 23.27
C MET A 214 12.43 -1.14 24.68
N GLY A 215 12.36 0.19 24.81
CA GLY A 215 12.36 0.92 26.08
C GLY A 215 11.02 0.96 26.80
N GLY A 216 9.97 0.35 26.26
CA GLY A 216 8.64 0.25 26.90
C GLY A 216 7.63 1.31 26.48
N LEU A 217 7.93 2.10 25.43
CA LEU A 217 6.95 2.98 24.80
C LEU A 217 6.22 2.26 23.64
N LYS A 218 5.17 2.87 23.12
CA LYS A 218 4.38 2.34 21.99
C LYS A 218 4.34 3.34 20.85
N PRO A 219 5.38 3.41 20.03
CA PRO A 219 5.42 4.33 18.88
C PRO A 219 4.52 3.85 17.74
N ILE A 220 3.85 4.82 17.14
CA ILE A 220 3.22 4.72 15.82
C ILE A 220 4.14 5.49 14.89
N VAL A 221 4.88 4.76 14.05
CA VAL A 221 5.79 5.33 13.06
C VAL A 221 5.05 5.48 11.76
N GLU A 222 4.84 6.72 11.31
CA GLU A 222 4.24 7.01 10.01
C GLU A 222 5.31 7.17 8.95
N PHE A 223 5.21 6.40 7.88
CA PHE A 223 5.90 6.68 6.63
C PHE A 223 4.97 7.44 5.69
N MET A 224 5.44 8.47 5.04
CA MET A 224 4.66 9.19 4.04
C MET A 224 4.16 8.25 2.95
N THR A 225 4.95 7.24 2.59
CA THR A 225 4.55 6.06 1.82
C THR A 225 5.47 4.88 2.14
N PHE A 226 4.96 3.65 2.05
CA PHE A 226 5.80 2.45 2.19
C PHE A 226 6.88 2.34 1.10
N ASN A 227 6.76 3.06 0.00
CA ASN A 227 7.83 3.17 -0.98
C ASN A 227 9.11 3.76 -0.37
N PHE A 228 8.99 4.70 0.57
CA PHE A 228 10.13 5.30 1.29
C PHE A 228 10.56 4.45 2.50
N ALA A 229 9.65 3.67 3.07
CA ALA A 229 9.97 2.72 4.13
C ALA A 229 11.04 1.69 3.73
N MET A 230 11.31 1.52 2.43
CA MET A 230 12.46 0.72 1.96
C MET A 230 13.79 1.17 2.57
N GLN A 231 13.98 2.45 2.84
CA GLN A 231 15.18 2.95 3.51
C GLN A 231 15.27 2.49 4.97
N ALA A 232 14.13 2.19 5.60
CA ALA A 232 14.02 1.73 6.98
C ALA A 232 13.86 0.20 7.11
N ILE A 233 13.94 -0.55 6.03
CA ILE A 233 13.62 -2.00 6.02
C ILE A 233 14.47 -2.79 7.02
N ASP A 234 15.72 -2.40 7.25
CA ASP A 234 16.58 -3.02 8.26
C ASP A 234 16.02 -2.82 9.68
N GLN A 235 15.51 -1.64 10.01
CA GLN A 235 14.93 -1.36 11.33
C GLN A 235 13.63 -2.16 11.54
N ILE A 236 12.85 -2.34 10.49
CA ILE A 236 11.61 -3.13 10.55
C ILE A 236 11.93 -4.63 10.68
N ILE A 237 12.80 -5.15 9.80
CA ILE A 237 13.05 -6.61 9.67
C ILE A 237 14.07 -7.11 10.69
N ASN A 238 15.20 -6.44 10.89
CA ASN A 238 16.25 -6.89 11.78
C ASN A 238 16.09 -6.38 13.21
N SER A 239 15.79 -5.08 13.38
CA SER A 239 15.62 -4.53 14.73
C SER A 239 14.27 -4.93 15.34
N ALA A 240 13.13 -4.54 14.77
CA ALA A 240 11.83 -4.78 15.38
C ALA A 240 11.43 -6.26 15.35
N ALA A 241 11.42 -6.92 14.20
CA ALA A 241 10.91 -8.27 14.04
C ALA A 241 11.73 -9.34 14.76
N LYS A 242 13.04 -9.15 14.94
CA LYS A 242 13.94 -10.17 15.48
C LYS A 242 14.26 -10.02 16.96
N THR A 243 14.04 -8.84 17.54
CA THR A 243 14.46 -8.53 18.91
C THR A 243 13.86 -9.48 19.94
N ASN A 244 12.58 -9.82 19.84
CA ASN A 244 11.95 -10.77 20.75
C ASN A 244 12.64 -12.15 20.71
N TYR A 245 12.88 -12.68 19.52
CA TYR A 245 13.55 -13.96 19.34
C TYR A 245 15.01 -13.92 19.84
N MET A 246 15.77 -12.90 19.45
CA MET A 246 17.20 -12.75 19.79
C MET A 246 17.42 -12.54 21.29
N SER A 247 16.47 -11.94 21.98
CA SER A 247 16.53 -11.75 23.44
C SER A 247 16.00 -12.94 24.24
N GLY A 248 15.58 -14.03 23.58
CA GLY A 248 14.95 -15.16 24.27
C GLY A 248 13.62 -14.81 24.92
N GLY A 249 12.86 -13.88 24.31
CA GLY A 249 11.55 -13.42 24.81
C GLY A 249 11.61 -12.34 25.89
N GLN A 250 12.80 -11.87 26.26
CA GLN A 250 12.97 -10.88 27.34
C GLN A 250 12.65 -9.45 26.88
N MET A 251 12.81 -9.15 25.60
CA MET A 251 12.59 -7.82 25.04
C MET A 251 11.49 -7.87 23.99
N ARG A 252 10.51 -7.00 24.12
CA ARG A 252 9.42 -6.82 23.15
C ARG A 252 9.64 -5.55 22.34
N CYS A 253 8.93 -5.45 21.22
CA CYS A 253 8.96 -4.26 20.37
C CYS A 253 7.52 -3.90 19.93
N PRO A 254 6.71 -3.34 20.86
CA PRO A 254 5.33 -2.91 20.56
C PRO A 254 5.33 -1.64 19.70
N ILE A 255 5.46 -1.80 18.41
CA ILE A 255 5.56 -0.71 17.43
C ILE A 255 4.60 -0.94 16.27
N VAL A 256 3.98 0.12 15.79
CA VAL A 256 3.20 0.12 14.55
C VAL A 256 3.94 0.95 13.51
N PHE A 257 4.28 0.35 12.39
CA PHE A 257 4.74 1.01 11.18
C PHE A 257 3.55 1.14 10.24
N ARG A 258 3.12 2.36 9.93
CA ARG A 258 1.93 2.61 9.11
C ARG A 258 2.21 3.62 7.98
N GLY A 259 1.37 3.57 6.98
CA GLY A 259 1.39 4.49 5.85
C GLY A 259 0.77 3.90 4.59
N PRO A 260 0.61 4.70 3.52
CA PRO A 260 0.05 4.22 2.26
C PRO A 260 0.97 3.24 1.55
N ASN A 261 0.35 2.23 0.93
CA ASN A 261 0.96 1.13 0.21
C ASN A 261 0.14 0.83 -1.04
N GLY A 262 0.76 0.33 -2.08
CA GLY A 262 0.10 0.04 -3.34
C GLY A 262 0.16 1.22 -4.31
N ALA A 263 -0.68 1.17 -5.34
CA ALA A 263 -0.74 2.21 -6.33
C ALA A 263 -1.39 3.48 -5.79
N ALA A 264 -0.73 4.62 -6.03
CA ALA A 264 -1.32 5.94 -5.91
C ALA A 264 -1.68 6.46 -7.31
N SER A 265 -2.28 7.64 -7.41
CA SER A 265 -2.70 8.17 -8.71
C SER A 265 -1.54 8.87 -9.42
N ARG A 266 -1.01 8.27 -10.49
CA ARG A 266 -0.03 8.87 -11.43
C ARG A 266 1.27 9.34 -10.79
N VAL A 267 1.81 8.58 -9.88
CA VAL A 267 3.08 8.89 -9.22
C VAL A 267 4.24 8.01 -9.70
N GLY A 268 3.98 7.12 -10.67
CA GLY A 268 4.99 6.32 -11.35
C GLY A 268 5.59 5.19 -10.52
N ALA A 269 6.64 4.57 -11.07
CA ALA A 269 7.16 3.29 -10.63
C ALA A 269 7.65 3.26 -9.18
N GLN A 270 8.33 4.32 -8.72
CA GLN A 270 8.95 4.37 -7.39
C GLN A 270 7.96 4.66 -6.26
N HIS A 271 6.73 5.11 -6.58
CA HIS A 271 5.73 5.53 -5.59
C HIS A 271 4.44 4.68 -5.63
N SER A 272 4.46 3.55 -6.35
CA SER A 272 3.25 2.76 -6.63
C SER A 272 3.50 1.28 -6.48
N GLN A 273 4.13 0.86 -5.37
CA GLN A 273 4.51 -0.53 -5.14
C GLN A 273 3.75 -1.12 -3.96
N ASN A 274 3.42 -2.42 -4.04
CA ASN A 274 2.81 -3.15 -2.93
C ASN A 274 3.86 -3.96 -2.17
N TYR A 275 4.06 -3.62 -0.92
CA TYR A 275 5.03 -4.27 -0.01
C TYR A 275 4.42 -5.36 0.87
N GLY A 276 3.13 -5.66 0.72
CA GLY A 276 2.45 -6.71 1.47
C GLY A 276 3.21 -8.04 1.47
N PRO A 277 3.59 -8.61 0.30
CA PRO A 277 4.36 -9.84 0.22
C PRO A 277 5.74 -9.79 0.88
N TRP A 278 6.43 -8.64 0.80
CA TRP A 278 7.77 -8.49 1.37
C TRP A 278 7.75 -8.62 2.90
N TYR A 279 6.85 -7.89 3.56
CA TYR A 279 6.74 -7.92 5.01
C TYR A 279 6.03 -9.19 5.52
N ALA A 280 5.04 -9.71 4.79
CA ALA A 280 4.37 -10.95 5.15
C ALA A 280 5.29 -12.17 5.12
N SER A 281 6.38 -12.14 4.34
CA SER A 281 7.38 -13.21 4.33
C SER A 281 8.26 -13.27 5.61
N VAL A 282 8.25 -12.22 6.46
CA VAL A 282 9.19 -12.06 7.57
C VAL A 282 8.63 -12.61 8.87
N PRO A 283 9.23 -13.68 9.46
CA PRO A 283 8.87 -14.14 10.80
C PRO A 283 9.11 -13.05 11.86
N GLY A 284 8.15 -12.87 12.76
CA GLY A 284 8.19 -11.89 13.83
C GLY A 284 7.44 -10.59 13.54
N LEU A 285 6.94 -10.39 12.31
CA LEU A 285 6.04 -9.29 11.99
C LEU A 285 4.58 -9.75 11.98
N ILE A 286 3.70 -8.84 12.33
CA ILE A 286 2.28 -8.86 11.99
C ILE A 286 2.11 -7.92 10.79
N VAL A 287 1.32 -8.31 9.77
CA VAL A 287 1.08 -7.50 8.58
C VAL A 287 -0.42 -7.39 8.33
N ILE A 288 -0.93 -6.17 8.33
CA ILE A 288 -2.36 -5.84 8.22
C ILE A 288 -2.56 -4.94 7.00
N ALA A 289 -3.64 -5.16 6.26
CA ALA A 289 -3.99 -4.38 5.06
C ALA A 289 -5.52 -4.24 4.94
N PRO A 290 -6.14 -3.29 5.67
CA PRO A 290 -7.59 -3.13 5.74
C PRO A 290 -8.16 -2.54 4.44
N TYR A 291 -9.46 -2.78 4.22
CA TYR A 291 -10.22 -2.21 3.12
C TYR A 291 -11.14 -1.07 3.58
N ASP A 292 -12.00 -1.30 4.57
CA ASP A 292 -13.01 -0.33 4.99
C ASP A 292 -12.62 0.44 6.27
N ALA A 293 -13.40 1.49 6.60
CA ALA A 293 -13.13 2.34 7.74
C ALA A 293 -13.32 1.63 9.10
N ALA A 294 -14.27 0.70 9.19
CA ALA A 294 -14.51 -0.05 10.42
C ALA A 294 -13.34 -1.01 10.71
N ASP A 295 -12.86 -1.71 9.68
CA ASP A 295 -11.71 -2.58 9.76
C ASP A 295 -10.42 -1.80 10.01
N ALA A 296 -10.24 -0.65 9.34
CA ALA A 296 -9.10 0.24 9.57
C ALA A 296 -9.03 0.70 11.03
N LYS A 297 -10.16 1.15 11.61
CA LYS A 297 -10.25 1.58 13.01
C LYS A 297 -9.97 0.43 13.97
N GLY A 298 -10.72 -0.67 13.84
CA GLY A 298 -10.66 -1.77 14.78
C GLY A 298 -9.32 -2.51 14.77
N LEU A 299 -8.73 -2.70 13.60
CA LEU A 299 -7.43 -3.36 13.44
C LEU A 299 -6.26 -2.46 13.85
N LEU A 300 -6.33 -1.14 13.61
CA LEU A 300 -5.27 -0.23 14.07
C LEU A 300 -5.24 -0.15 15.61
N LYS A 301 -6.40 -0.11 16.26
CA LYS A 301 -6.46 -0.21 17.73
C LYS A 301 -5.85 -1.51 18.23
N ALA A 302 -6.19 -2.65 17.63
CA ALA A 302 -5.58 -3.93 17.95
C ALA A 302 -4.06 -3.93 17.73
N ALA A 303 -3.60 -3.31 16.65
CA ALA A 303 -2.17 -3.17 16.34
C ALA A 303 -1.42 -2.35 17.41
N ILE A 304 -1.99 -1.26 17.91
CA ILE A 304 -1.39 -0.43 18.96
C ILE A 304 -1.36 -1.17 20.32
N GLN A 305 -2.35 -2.02 20.57
CA GLN A 305 -2.48 -2.78 21.82
C GLN A 305 -1.56 -4.01 21.88
N THR A 306 -1.13 -4.55 20.73
CA THR A 306 -0.25 -5.72 20.71
C THR A 306 1.16 -5.40 21.22
N ILE A 307 1.86 -6.45 21.66
CA ILE A 307 3.26 -6.37 22.13
C ILE A 307 4.27 -6.72 21.05
N ASP A 308 3.79 -7.11 19.88
CA ASP A 308 4.60 -7.51 18.72
C ASP A 308 4.60 -6.41 17.65
N PRO A 309 5.65 -6.30 16.82
CA PRO A 309 5.73 -5.27 15.80
C PRO A 309 4.74 -5.51 14.66
N VAL A 310 4.04 -4.44 14.28
CA VAL A 310 3.02 -4.45 13.24
C VAL A 310 3.44 -3.58 12.07
N VAL A 311 3.29 -4.10 10.86
CA VAL A 311 3.29 -3.35 9.60
C VAL A 311 1.84 -3.19 9.16
N PHE A 312 1.35 -1.96 9.15
CA PHE A 312 -0.04 -1.62 8.85
C PHE A 312 -0.11 -0.88 7.51
N LEU A 313 -0.48 -1.61 6.47
CA LEU A 313 -0.45 -1.17 5.07
C LEU A 313 -1.80 -0.54 4.71
N GLU A 314 -1.82 0.75 4.55
CA GLU A 314 -2.98 1.51 4.14
C GLU A 314 -2.99 1.67 2.61
N ASN A 315 -4.09 2.16 2.04
CA ASN A 315 -4.14 2.47 0.63
C ASN A 315 -4.61 3.92 0.43
N GLU A 316 -3.84 4.71 -0.31
CA GLU A 316 -4.08 6.13 -0.52
C GLU A 316 -5.46 6.40 -1.13
N LEU A 317 -5.87 5.57 -2.10
CA LEU A 317 -7.14 5.73 -2.80
C LEU A 317 -8.36 5.41 -1.93
N LEU A 318 -8.14 4.77 -0.77
CA LEU A 318 -9.19 4.48 0.21
C LEU A 318 -9.37 5.60 1.22
N TYR A 319 -8.40 6.48 1.46
CA TYR A 319 -8.43 7.48 2.53
C TYR A 319 -9.67 8.38 2.51
N GLY A 320 -10.13 8.76 1.34
CA GLY A 320 -11.33 9.58 1.16
C GLY A 320 -12.65 8.82 1.07
N ARG A 321 -12.61 7.49 1.01
CA ARG A 321 -13.83 6.67 0.95
C ARG A 321 -14.46 6.56 2.34
N SER A 322 -15.78 6.72 2.40
CA SER A 322 -16.54 6.65 3.65
C SER A 322 -17.29 5.34 3.76
N PHE A 323 -17.31 4.81 5.00
CA PHE A 323 -17.98 3.56 5.36
C PHE A 323 -18.67 3.71 6.72
N ASP A 324 -19.65 2.86 7.00
CA ASP A 324 -20.31 2.81 8.29
C ASP A 324 -19.41 2.16 9.34
N VAL A 325 -19.17 2.86 10.44
CA VAL A 325 -18.35 2.42 11.58
C VAL A 325 -19.21 2.36 12.83
N PRO A 326 -19.20 1.24 13.60
CA PRO A 326 -19.93 1.14 14.86
C PRO A 326 -19.38 2.15 15.89
N GLU A 327 -20.28 2.91 16.52
CA GLU A 327 -19.93 3.79 17.63
C GLU A 327 -19.87 2.99 18.93
N LEU A 328 -18.70 2.37 19.17
CA LEU A 328 -18.42 1.54 20.36
C LEU A 328 -17.09 1.99 20.98
N ASP A 329 -17.06 2.16 22.32
CA ASP A 329 -15.87 2.64 23.05
C ASP A 329 -14.63 1.75 22.89
N ASP A 330 -14.83 0.43 22.82
CA ASP A 330 -13.75 -0.56 22.72
C ASP A 330 -13.82 -1.38 21.43
N TYR A 331 -14.21 -0.74 20.32
CA TYR A 331 -14.23 -1.41 19.03
C TYR A 331 -12.82 -1.81 18.58
N THR A 332 -12.48 -3.08 18.77
CA THR A 332 -11.18 -3.69 18.44
C THR A 332 -11.44 -5.00 17.71
N LEU A 333 -10.75 -5.24 16.60
CA LEU A 333 -10.91 -6.42 15.77
C LEU A 333 -9.76 -7.42 15.97
N PRO A 334 -10.03 -8.72 15.91
CA PRO A 334 -9.00 -9.75 16.08
C PRO A 334 -8.04 -9.78 14.89
N ILE A 335 -6.73 -9.70 15.19
CA ILE A 335 -5.68 -9.84 14.18
C ILE A 335 -5.61 -11.30 13.71
N GLY A 336 -5.47 -11.51 12.41
CA GLY A 336 -5.37 -12.84 11.79
C GLY A 336 -6.72 -13.50 11.53
N LYS A 337 -7.82 -12.72 11.49
CA LYS A 337 -9.15 -13.18 11.13
C LYS A 337 -9.61 -12.50 9.85
N ALA A 338 -9.88 -13.30 8.81
CA ALA A 338 -10.48 -12.83 7.57
C ALA A 338 -11.99 -12.59 7.75
N ARG A 339 -12.58 -11.78 6.87
CA ARG A 339 -14.01 -11.46 6.88
C ARG A 339 -14.66 -11.89 5.57
N ILE A 340 -15.81 -12.57 5.67
CA ILE A 340 -16.69 -12.80 4.52
C ILE A 340 -17.49 -11.52 4.31
N MET A 341 -17.15 -10.80 3.24
CA MET A 341 -17.80 -9.53 2.86
C MET A 341 -19.12 -9.76 2.14
N ARG A 342 -19.21 -10.87 1.41
CA ARG A 342 -20.37 -11.32 0.68
C ARG A 342 -20.44 -12.84 0.70
N GLU A 343 -21.58 -13.40 1.05
CA GLU A 343 -21.84 -14.83 0.92
C GLU A 343 -22.06 -15.22 -0.53
N GLY A 344 -21.59 -16.41 -0.91
CA GLY A 344 -21.76 -16.98 -2.25
C GLY A 344 -21.67 -18.50 -2.23
N SER A 345 -21.98 -19.15 -3.35
CA SER A 345 -22.01 -20.62 -3.46
C SER A 345 -21.28 -21.19 -4.68
N ASP A 346 -20.95 -20.37 -5.68
CA ASP A 346 -20.44 -20.87 -6.97
C ASP A 346 -18.93 -20.72 -7.11
N VAL A 347 -18.34 -19.70 -6.48
CA VAL A 347 -16.92 -19.38 -6.53
C VAL A 347 -16.53 -18.51 -5.34
N THR A 348 -15.31 -18.65 -4.86
CA THR A 348 -14.71 -17.74 -3.86
C THR A 348 -13.78 -16.75 -4.53
N ILE A 349 -13.92 -15.46 -4.22
CA ILE A 349 -12.99 -14.41 -4.58
C ILE A 349 -12.29 -13.95 -3.30
N VAL A 350 -10.98 -14.13 -3.21
CA VAL A 350 -10.17 -13.70 -2.07
C VAL A 350 -9.40 -12.44 -2.44
N SER A 351 -9.40 -11.44 -1.56
CA SER A 351 -8.67 -10.21 -1.78
C SER A 351 -8.28 -9.54 -0.45
N TYR A 352 -7.62 -8.40 -0.52
CA TYR A 352 -7.32 -7.51 0.60
C TYR A 352 -7.17 -6.06 0.13
N SER A 353 -7.24 -5.12 1.06
CA SER A 353 -7.11 -3.68 0.78
C SER A 353 -8.04 -3.26 -0.37
N ILE A 354 -7.58 -2.38 -1.28
CA ILE A 354 -8.40 -1.86 -2.39
C ILE A 354 -8.99 -2.95 -3.31
N GLY A 355 -8.31 -4.10 -3.41
CA GLY A 355 -8.77 -5.22 -4.23
C GLY A 355 -10.11 -5.80 -3.78
N VAL A 356 -10.47 -5.65 -2.49
CA VAL A 356 -11.78 -6.07 -1.96
C VAL A 356 -12.93 -5.31 -2.61
N GLY A 357 -12.77 -3.99 -2.81
CA GLY A 357 -13.76 -3.19 -3.51
C GLY A 357 -13.99 -3.65 -4.94
N LEU A 358 -12.91 -3.96 -5.67
CA LEU A 358 -12.98 -4.50 -7.03
C LEU A 358 -13.63 -5.89 -7.07
N ALA A 359 -13.36 -6.72 -6.05
CA ALA A 359 -13.97 -8.03 -5.91
C ALA A 359 -15.49 -7.96 -5.66
N LEU A 360 -15.93 -7.00 -4.83
CA LEU A 360 -17.35 -6.75 -4.57
C LEU A 360 -18.07 -6.23 -5.82
N GLU A 361 -17.48 -5.30 -6.57
CA GLU A 361 -18.02 -4.83 -7.85
C GLU A 361 -18.14 -5.96 -8.88
N ALA A 362 -17.13 -6.84 -8.94
CA ALA A 362 -17.16 -8.02 -9.80
C ALA A 362 -18.26 -9.00 -9.37
N ALA A 363 -18.41 -9.27 -8.07
CA ALA A 363 -19.42 -10.16 -7.52
C ALA A 363 -20.86 -9.66 -7.80
N ASP A 364 -21.09 -8.35 -7.68
CA ASP A 364 -22.39 -7.76 -8.01
C ASP A 364 -22.75 -7.89 -9.50
N SER A 365 -21.76 -7.69 -10.38
CA SER A 365 -21.94 -7.89 -11.81
C SER A 365 -22.23 -9.36 -12.16
N LEU A 366 -21.50 -10.31 -11.55
CA LEU A 366 -21.63 -11.74 -11.75
C LEU A 366 -22.99 -12.28 -11.27
N ALA A 367 -23.54 -11.73 -10.18
CA ALA A 367 -24.87 -12.08 -9.69
C ALA A 367 -25.95 -11.79 -10.73
N GLY A 368 -25.82 -10.69 -11.49
CA GLY A 368 -26.68 -10.38 -12.63
C GLY A 368 -26.62 -11.41 -13.77
N GLU A 369 -25.57 -12.21 -13.82
CA GLU A 369 -25.34 -13.30 -14.77
C GLU A 369 -25.62 -14.71 -14.17
N GLY A 370 -26.08 -14.77 -12.91
CA GLY A 370 -26.42 -16.01 -12.20
C GLY A 370 -25.20 -16.76 -11.68
N ILE A 371 -24.16 -16.05 -11.26
CA ILE A 371 -22.98 -16.58 -10.55
C ILE A 371 -22.91 -15.92 -9.18
N GLU A 372 -23.10 -16.70 -8.11
CA GLU A 372 -23.06 -16.23 -6.72
C GLU A 372 -21.64 -16.38 -6.15
N ALA A 373 -20.88 -15.28 -6.20
CA ALA A 373 -19.53 -15.23 -5.70
C ALA A 373 -19.47 -14.87 -4.21
N GLU A 374 -18.74 -15.71 -3.43
CA GLU A 374 -18.34 -15.39 -2.07
C GLU A 374 -17.10 -14.48 -2.11
N VAL A 375 -17.10 -13.38 -1.36
CA VAL A 375 -15.98 -12.45 -1.30
C VAL A 375 -15.38 -12.47 0.09
N ILE A 376 -14.07 -12.75 0.18
CA ILE A 376 -13.30 -12.75 1.41
C ILE A 376 -12.32 -11.58 1.40
N ASP A 377 -12.37 -10.75 2.45
CA ASP A 377 -11.31 -9.83 2.81
C ASP A 377 -10.36 -10.50 3.80
N LEU A 378 -9.10 -10.63 3.42
CA LEU A 378 -8.07 -11.21 4.28
C LEU A 378 -7.76 -10.35 5.50
N ARG A 379 -7.88 -9.01 5.41
CA ARG A 379 -7.55 -8.04 6.47
C ARG A 379 -6.10 -8.14 6.97
N THR A 380 -5.62 -9.36 7.21
CA THR A 380 -4.30 -9.66 7.75
C THR A 380 -3.57 -10.59 6.81
N LEU A 381 -2.37 -10.17 6.37
CA LEU A 381 -1.51 -10.95 5.49
C LEU A 381 -0.57 -11.86 6.30
N ARG A 382 -0.29 -11.48 7.55
CA ARG A 382 0.45 -12.30 8.52
C ARG A 382 -0.03 -11.97 9.95
N PRO A 383 -0.52 -12.96 10.71
CA PRO A 383 -0.82 -14.33 10.27
C PRO A 383 -1.98 -14.38 9.28
N LEU A 384 -1.86 -15.23 8.25
CA LEU A 384 -2.91 -15.44 7.26
C LEU A 384 -4.01 -16.37 7.83
N ASP A 385 -5.29 -16.01 7.62
CA ASP A 385 -6.43 -16.86 8.01
C ASP A 385 -6.73 -17.94 6.96
N THR A 386 -5.87 -18.94 6.92
CA THR A 386 -6.00 -20.07 5.98
C THR A 386 -7.26 -20.90 6.24
N GLU A 387 -7.74 -20.94 7.49
CA GLU A 387 -8.94 -21.69 7.86
C GLU A 387 -10.20 -21.14 7.16
N THR A 388 -10.39 -19.82 7.19
CA THR A 388 -11.53 -19.18 6.51
C THR A 388 -11.44 -19.37 4.99
N VAL A 389 -10.25 -19.24 4.40
CA VAL A 389 -10.01 -19.46 2.96
C VAL A 389 -10.35 -20.89 2.56
N LEU A 390 -9.87 -21.89 3.30
CA LEU A 390 -10.12 -23.30 2.98
C LEU A 390 -11.57 -23.71 3.22
N LYS A 391 -12.25 -23.20 4.24
CA LYS A 391 -13.67 -23.42 4.45
C LYS A 391 -14.53 -22.89 3.30
N SER A 392 -14.17 -21.72 2.78
CA SER A 392 -14.85 -21.15 1.62
C SER A 392 -14.55 -21.95 0.35
N LEU A 393 -13.31 -22.40 0.15
CA LEU A 393 -12.95 -23.28 -0.95
C LEU A 393 -13.77 -24.57 -0.93
N ALA A 394 -13.87 -25.24 0.21
CA ALA A 394 -14.67 -26.48 0.36
C ALA A 394 -16.17 -26.26 0.09
N LYS A 395 -16.67 -25.03 0.29
CA LYS A 395 -18.06 -24.64 0.01
C LYS A 395 -18.30 -24.41 -1.48
N THR A 396 -17.38 -23.72 -2.17
CA THR A 396 -17.58 -23.22 -3.53
C THR A 396 -16.85 -24.03 -4.61
N ASN A 397 -15.84 -24.80 -4.23
CA ASN A 397 -14.96 -25.64 -5.06
C ASN A 397 -14.16 -24.88 -6.15
N ARG A 398 -14.23 -23.56 -6.17
CA ARG A 398 -13.56 -22.71 -7.15
C ARG A 398 -13.02 -21.45 -6.47
N MET A 399 -11.82 -21.03 -6.86
CA MET A 399 -11.20 -19.87 -6.25
C MET A 399 -10.51 -18.96 -7.26
N VAL A 400 -10.75 -17.66 -7.10
CA VAL A 400 -10.01 -16.56 -7.73
C VAL A 400 -9.37 -15.73 -6.62
N VAL A 401 -8.09 -15.39 -6.76
CA VAL A 401 -7.40 -14.50 -5.82
C VAL A 401 -7.02 -13.22 -6.55
N ALA A 402 -7.59 -12.09 -6.12
CA ALA A 402 -7.33 -10.78 -6.70
C ALA A 402 -6.39 -9.97 -5.80
N GLU A 403 -5.29 -9.46 -6.35
CA GLU A 403 -4.25 -8.76 -5.59
C GLU A 403 -3.71 -7.58 -6.39
N GLU A 404 -3.78 -6.37 -5.83
CA GLU A 404 -3.02 -5.23 -6.34
C GLU A 404 -1.54 -5.43 -6.03
N GLY A 405 -0.79 -5.96 -6.98
CA GLY A 405 0.63 -6.29 -6.83
C GLY A 405 1.11 -7.18 -7.97
N TRP A 406 2.40 -7.39 -8.04
CA TRP A 406 3.00 -8.23 -9.07
C TRP A 406 2.75 -9.73 -8.83
N PRO A 407 2.71 -10.54 -9.90
CA PRO A 407 2.33 -11.96 -9.78
C PRO A 407 3.37 -12.82 -9.05
N THR A 408 4.66 -12.44 -9.12
CA THR A 408 5.76 -13.25 -8.57
C THR A 408 5.89 -13.04 -7.06
N CYS A 409 5.94 -14.13 -6.28
CA CYS A 409 6.05 -14.12 -4.82
C CYS A 409 4.95 -13.32 -4.11
N SER A 410 3.78 -13.27 -4.67
CA SER A 410 2.61 -12.53 -4.18
C SER A 410 1.88 -13.28 -3.06
N ILE A 411 0.97 -12.59 -2.34
CA ILE A 411 0.04 -13.24 -1.39
C ILE A 411 -0.87 -14.24 -2.13
N SER A 412 -1.26 -13.91 -3.36
CA SER A 412 -2.05 -14.82 -4.20
C SER A 412 -1.30 -16.11 -4.54
N SER A 413 0.03 -16.07 -4.61
CA SER A 413 0.87 -17.28 -4.78
C SER A 413 0.85 -18.15 -3.52
N GLU A 414 0.93 -17.54 -2.33
CA GLU A 414 0.84 -18.23 -1.04
C GLU A 414 -0.53 -18.89 -0.86
N ILE A 415 -1.62 -18.17 -1.13
CA ILE A 415 -2.97 -18.74 -1.07
C ILE A 415 -3.12 -19.91 -2.04
N THR A 416 -2.58 -19.80 -3.26
CA THR A 416 -2.58 -20.88 -4.23
C THR A 416 -1.84 -22.11 -3.69
N ALA A 417 -0.69 -21.93 -3.04
CA ALA A 417 0.07 -23.02 -2.41
C ALA A 417 -0.73 -23.68 -1.28
N VAL A 418 -1.33 -22.88 -0.38
CA VAL A 418 -2.20 -23.36 0.70
C VAL A 418 -3.37 -24.18 0.17
N CYS A 419 -4.06 -23.72 -0.89
CA CYS A 419 -5.15 -24.46 -1.51
C CYS A 419 -4.68 -25.79 -2.13
N MET A 420 -3.50 -25.81 -2.73
CA MET A 420 -2.92 -27.04 -3.30
C MET A 420 -2.47 -28.03 -2.24
N GLU A 421 -1.91 -27.56 -1.11
CA GLU A 421 -1.38 -28.43 -0.04
C GLU A 421 -2.48 -28.96 0.88
N GLN A 422 -3.54 -28.16 1.14
CA GLN A 422 -4.51 -28.45 2.18
C GLN A 422 -5.96 -28.53 1.69
N GLY A 423 -6.25 -28.09 0.46
CA GLY A 423 -7.59 -28.05 -0.12
C GLY A 423 -7.69 -28.67 -1.54
N PHE A 424 -6.71 -29.51 -1.92
CA PHE A 424 -6.65 -30.07 -3.28
C PHE A 424 -7.90 -30.85 -3.67
N ASP A 425 -8.43 -31.65 -2.76
CA ASP A 425 -9.60 -32.49 -2.99
C ASP A 425 -10.91 -31.68 -3.16
N ASP A 426 -10.90 -30.41 -2.78
CA ASP A 426 -12.03 -29.48 -2.90
C ASP A 426 -11.98 -28.64 -4.20
N LEU A 427 -10.95 -28.80 -5.04
CA LEU A 427 -10.77 -27.99 -6.25
C LEU A 427 -11.42 -28.61 -7.48
N ASP A 428 -12.44 -27.94 -8.04
CA ASP A 428 -13.03 -28.26 -9.36
C ASP A 428 -12.31 -27.58 -10.53
N ALA A 429 -11.52 -26.54 -10.24
CA ALA A 429 -10.72 -25.79 -11.21
C ALA A 429 -9.41 -25.32 -10.58
N PRO A 430 -8.35 -25.06 -11.37
CA PRO A 430 -7.14 -24.43 -10.85
C PRO A 430 -7.44 -23.07 -10.20
N VAL A 431 -6.83 -22.80 -9.05
CA VAL A 431 -6.88 -21.46 -8.44
C VAL A 431 -6.33 -20.43 -9.44
N THR A 432 -7.13 -19.43 -9.78
CA THR A 432 -6.77 -18.41 -10.76
C THR A 432 -6.41 -17.11 -10.04
N ARG A 433 -5.26 -16.53 -10.39
CA ARG A 433 -4.79 -15.27 -9.83
C ARG A 433 -5.08 -14.11 -10.79
N VAL A 434 -5.56 -12.99 -10.25
CA VAL A 434 -5.69 -11.70 -10.94
C VAL A 434 -4.78 -10.72 -10.25
N THR A 435 -3.71 -10.33 -10.91
CA THR A 435 -2.66 -9.45 -10.40
C THR A 435 -2.42 -8.28 -11.34
N ASN A 436 -1.68 -7.28 -10.90
CA ASN A 436 -1.16 -6.27 -11.81
C ASN A 436 -0.31 -6.93 -12.91
N GLU A 437 -0.12 -6.22 -14.02
CA GLU A 437 0.87 -6.61 -15.03
C GLU A 437 2.28 -6.63 -14.40
N ASP A 438 3.14 -7.53 -14.86
CA ASP A 438 4.50 -7.70 -14.32
C ASP A 438 5.46 -6.65 -14.89
N VAL A 439 5.12 -5.38 -14.65
CA VAL A 439 5.87 -4.20 -15.09
C VAL A 439 5.94 -3.17 -13.96
N PRO A 440 6.97 -2.30 -13.90
CA PRO A 440 6.92 -1.11 -13.06
C PRO A 440 5.72 -0.24 -13.45
N LEU A 441 5.01 0.35 -12.48
CA LEU A 441 3.83 1.14 -12.80
C LEU A 441 4.18 2.38 -13.62
N PRO A 442 3.54 2.57 -14.78
CA PRO A 442 3.76 3.70 -15.66
C PRO A 442 3.23 5.01 -15.08
N TYR A 443 3.80 6.14 -15.55
CA TYR A 443 3.33 7.47 -15.19
C TYR A 443 2.05 7.87 -15.94
N ALA A 444 1.95 7.46 -17.22
CA ALA A 444 0.83 7.82 -18.07
C ALA A 444 -0.46 7.12 -17.62
N ALA A 445 -1.54 7.89 -17.43
CA ALA A 445 -2.80 7.41 -16.86
C ALA A 445 -3.42 6.21 -17.58
N ASN A 446 -3.33 6.16 -18.92
CA ASN A 446 -3.84 5.06 -19.73
C ASN A 446 -3.01 3.77 -19.53
N LEU A 447 -1.69 3.89 -19.38
CA LEU A 447 -0.79 2.76 -19.14
C LEU A 447 -0.87 2.30 -17.68
N GLU A 448 -0.96 3.22 -16.72
CA GLU A 448 -1.21 2.89 -15.31
C GLU A 448 -2.49 2.06 -15.18
N LYS A 449 -3.60 2.54 -15.78
CA LYS A 449 -4.87 1.81 -15.81
C LYS A 449 -4.76 0.43 -16.45
N ALA A 450 -3.97 0.29 -17.52
CA ALA A 450 -3.77 -0.99 -18.20
C ALA A 450 -2.90 -1.96 -17.37
N ALA A 451 -2.02 -1.43 -16.51
CA ALA A 451 -1.14 -2.23 -15.67
C ALA A 451 -1.81 -2.71 -14.37
N LEU A 452 -2.80 -1.98 -13.86
CA LEU A 452 -3.52 -2.31 -12.62
C LEU A 452 -4.59 -3.38 -12.83
N ILE A 453 -4.95 -4.09 -11.76
CA ILE A 453 -6.15 -4.94 -11.73
C ILE A 453 -7.41 -4.09 -11.82
N ASP A 454 -8.47 -4.69 -12.37
CA ASP A 454 -9.82 -4.13 -12.37
C ASP A 454 -10.90 -5.22 -12.17
N SER A 455 -12.14 -4.80 -11.94
CA SER A 455 -13.27 -5.72 -11.75
C SER A 455 -13.56 -6.55 -13.01
N ALA A 456 -13.29 -6.05 -14.22
CA ALA A 456 -13.49 -6.78 -15.46
C ALA A 456 -12.58 -8.01 -15.57
N ARG A 457 -11.30 -7.87 -15.22
CA ARG A 457 -10.34 -8.98 -15.17
C ARG A 457 -10.73 -10.03 -14.13
N ILE A 458 -11.30 -9.60 -13.00
CA ILE A 458 -11.82 -10.53 -11.97
C ILE A 458 -13.02 -11.28 -12.52
N ILE A 459 -13.97 -10.62 -13.18
CA ILE A 459 -15.13 -11.25 -13.81
C ILE A 459 -14.69 -12.29 -14.85
N GLU A 460 -13.73 -11.97 -15.70
CA GLU A 460 -13.20 -12.91 -16.69
C GLU A 460 -12.57 -14.14 -16.02
N ALA A 461 -11.78 -13.95 -14.97
CA ALA A 461 -11.17 -15.05 -14.22
C ALA A 461 -12.23 -15.94 -13.56
N VAL A 462 -13.28 -15.35 -12.97
CA VAL A 462 -14.40 -16.10 -12.37
C VAL A 462 -15.12 -16.92 -13.43
N LYS A 463 -15.49 -16.31 -14.56
CA LYS A 463 -16.15 -17.05 -15.67
C LYS A 463 -15.31 -18.22 -16.15
N LYS A 464 -14.00 -18.04 -16.25
CA LYS A 464 -13.05 -19.09 -16.65
C LYS A 464 -13.07 -20.28 -15.68
N VAL A 465 -13.03 -20.06 -14.37
CA VAL A 465 -13.05 -21.16 -13.37
C VAL A 465 -14.44 -21.76 -13.21
N CYS A 466 -15.50 -21.03 -13.56
CA CYS A 466 -16.89 -21.53 -13.62
C CYS A 466 -17.26 -22.18 -14.96
N TYR A 467 -16.33 -22.25 -15.92
CA TYR A 467 -16.53 -22.81 -17.27
C TYR A 467 -17.70 -22.13 -18.02
N ARG A 468 -17.80 -20.82 -17.92
CA ARG A 468 -18.83 -19.98 -18.57
C ARG A 468 -18.24 -18.89 -19.45
#